data_c32ae2e61bc384a7e9ffe95b456172f7
#
_entry.id   c32ae2e61bc384a7e9ffe95b456172f7
#
_cell.length_a   1.000
_cell.length_b   1.000
_cell.length_c   1.000
_cell.angle_alpha   90.00
_cell.angle_beta   90.00
_cell.angle_gamma   90.00
#
_symmetry.space_group_name_H-M   'P 1'
#
loop_
_entity.id
_entity.type
_entity.pdbx_description
1 polymer ?
#
loop_
_entity_poly.entity_id
_entity_poly.type
_entity_poly.pdbx_seq_one_letter_code
_entity_poly.pdbx_strand_id
1 'polypeptide(L)'
;MNDSPAARWTALILIALMMFFGYMFVDVMSPLQALIEQQRGWSPDVFGTYASAEYILNVCGFLILAGIILDKMGVRFTGILSASMMFIGASIKYIGITDWFQTTAFCEWLGTWWVSMPGSAKMAALGFMIFGCGCEMAGTTVSKAIAKWFKGKEMAMAMGVEMAIARVGVFCVFSISPILASKLGGVQGPVGFCTVLLLIGLINFLVFSVMDKKFDGQLVEAGVKSEEP
;
A
#
# COMPACT_ATOMS: atom_id res chain seq x y z
N MET A 1 -17.46 -5.60 -22.67
CA MET A 1 -17.11 -5.21 -21.31
C MET A 1 -17.84 -3.94 -20.87
N ASN A 2 -18.03 -2.99 -21.77
CA ASN A 2 -18.59 -1.65 -21.45
C ASN A 2 -19.97 -1.71 -20.76
N ASP A 3 -20.83 -2.68 -21.09
CA ASP A 3 -22.17 -2.83 -20.49
C ASP A 3 -22.31 -4.02 -19.54
N SER A 4 -21.25 -4.78 -19.30
CA SER A 4 -21.29 -5.93 -18.40
C SER A 4 -21.13 -5.51 -16.94
N PRO A 5 -22.18 -5.63 -16.09
CA PRO A 5 -22.05 -5.40 -14.66
C PRO A 5 -20.96 -6.29 -14.02
N ALA A 6 -20.88 -7.55 -14.45
CA ALA A 6 -19.88 -8.49 -13.93
C ALA A 6 -18.44 -7.99 -14.16
N ALA A 7 -18.13 -7.45 -15.35
CA ALA A 7 -16.79 -6.93 -15.63
C ALA A 7 -16.43 -5.73 -14.74
N ARG A 8 -17.39 -4.79 -14.55
CA ARG A 8 -17.18 -3.61 -13.68
C ARG A 8 -16.91 -4.01 -12.23
N TRP A 9 -17.76 -4.89 -11.69
CA TRP A 9 -17.59 -5.34 -10.30
C TRP A 9 -16.34 -6.20 -10.12
N THR A 10 -15.95 -7.01 -11.10
CA THR A 10 -14.67 -7.72 -11.06
C THR A 10 -13.48 -6.75 -11.06
N ALA A 11 -13.51 -5.72 -11.90
CA ALA A 11 -12.48 -4.68 -11.89
C ALA A 11 -12.41 -3.98 -10.53
N LEU A 12 -13.55 -3.63 -9.94
CA LEU A 12 -13.62 -3.04 -8.61
C LEU A 12 -12.99 -3.94 -7.54
N ILE A 13 -13.33 -5.22 -7.52
CA ILE A 13 -12.77 -6.15 -6.53
C ILE A 13 -11.25 -6.27 -6.65
N LEU A 14 -10.70 -6.32 -7.87
CA LEU A 14 -9.26 -6.41 -8.09
C LEU A 14 -8.51 -5.19 -7.52
N ILE A 15 -9.02 -3.97 -7.75
CA ILE A 15 -8.40 -2.76 -7.21
C ILE A 15 -8.66 -2.59 -5.72
N ALA A 16 -9.85 -2.96 -5.24
CA ALA A 16 -10.19 -2.92 -3.82
C ALA A 16 -9.33 -3.88 -2.98
N LEU A 17 -8.97 -5.05 -3.52
CA LEU A 17 -8.05 -5.99 -2.86
C LEU A 17 -6.65 -5.40 -2.70
N MET A 18 -6.16 -4.64 -3.67
CA MET A 18 -4.88 -3.93 -3.52
C MET A 18 -4.94 -2.95 -2.34
N MET A 19 -6.02 -2.16 -2.23
CA MET A 19 -6.22 -1.25 -1.10
C MET A 19 -6.43 -1.99 0.23
N PHE A 20 -7.16 -3.10 0.24
CA PHE A 20 -7.31 -3.96 1.40
C PHE A 20 -5.95 -4.38 1.98
N PHE A 21 -5.04 -4.88 1.15
CA PHE A 21 -3.69 -5.29 1.58
C PHE A 21 -2.83 -4.09 1.97
N GLY A 22 -2.99 -2.94 1.29
CA GLY A 22 -2.34 -1.70 1.66
C GLY A 22 -2.71 -1.25 3.07
N TYR A 23 -4.00 -1.15 3.37
CA TYR A 23 -4.49 -0.76 4.69
C TYR A 23 -4.17 -1.79 5.79
N MET A 24 -4.13 -3.10 5.47
CA MET A 24 -3.58 -4.09 6.39
C MET A 24 -2.13 -3.78 6.76
N PHE A 25 -1.31 -3.42 5.78
CA PHE A 25 0.12 -3.16 6.00
C PHE A 25 0.37 -1.86 6.76
N VAL A 26 -0.45 -0.82 6.57
CA VAL A 26 -0.38 0.43 7.34
C VAL A 26 -0.36 0.11 8.83
N ASP A 27 -1.32 -0.63 9.30
CA ASP A 27 -1.58 -0.86 10.71
C ASP A 27 -0.99 -2.17 11.28
N VAL A 28 -0.20 -2.93 10.48
CA VAL A 28 0.31 -4.25 10.88
C VAL A 28 1.12 -4.24 12.19
N MET A 29 1.83 -3.16 12.46
CA MET A 29 2.65 -3.01 13.67
C MET A 29 1.92 -2.31 14.82
N SER A 30 0.80 -1.65 14.58
CA SER A 30 0.06 -0.90 15.60
C SER A 30 -0.36 -1.74 16.80
N PRO A 31 -0.94 -2.95 16.65
CA PRO A 31 -1.30 -3.80 17.78
C PRO A 31 -0.09 -4.49 18.45
N LEU A 32 1.11 -4.32 17.91
CA LEU A 32 2.33 -4.98 18.37
C LEU A 32 3.30 -4.05 19.09
N GLN A 33 2.90 -2.81 19.42
CA GLN A 33 3.80 -1.79 19.95
C GLN A 33 4.59 -2.28 21.20
N ALA A 34 3.93 -2.90 22.17
CA ALA A 34 4.60 -3.44 23.36
C ALA A 34 5.60 -4.56 23.03
N LEU A 35 5.28 -5.40 22.04
CA LEU A 35 6.17 -6.46 21.58
C LEU A 35 7.38 -5.90 20.83
N ILE A 36 7.19 -4.82 20.08
CA ILE A 36 8.26 -4.11 19.37
C ILE A 36 9.22 -3.46 20.37
N GLU A 37 8.69 -2.84 21.42
CA GLU A 37 9.50 -2.28 22.49
C GLU A 37 10.34 -3.38 23.16
N GLN A 38 9.74 -4.52 23.45
CA GLN A 38 10.44 -5.66 24.07
C GLN A 38 11.48 -6.29 23.16
N GLN A 39 11.19 -6.50 21.87
CA GLN A 39 12.05 -7.25 20.95
C GLN A 39 13.06 -6.35 20.21
N ARG A 40 12.74 -5.08 19.99
CA ARG A 40 13.51 -4.15 19.16
C ARG A 40 14.03 -2.94 19.94
N GLY A 41 13.63 -2.77 21.20
CA GLY A 41 14.02 -1.63 22.03
C GLY A 41 13.46 -0.30 21.53
N TRP A 42 12.36 -0.30 20.75
CA TRP A 42 11.75 0.94 20.29
C TRP A 42 10.85 1.50 21.39
N SER A 43 11.26 2.63 21.96
CA SER A 43 10.40 3.37 22.88
C SER A 43 9.11 3.85 22.18
N PRO A 44 8.07 4.21 22.94
CA PRO A 44 6.85 4.80 22.37
C PRO A 44 7.10 6.01 21.47
N ASP A 45 8.09 6.86 21.80
CA ASP A 45 8.48 8.01 20.98
C ASP A 45 9.12 7.60 19.65
N VAL A 46 9.98 6.58 19.67
CA VAL A 46 10.57 5.99 18.47
C VAL A 46 9.49 5.38 17.59
N PHE A 47 8.53 4.67 18.17
CA PHE A 47 7.41 4.10 17.45
C PHE A 47 6.52 5.19 16.82
N GLY A 48 6.21 6.26 17.54
CA GLY A 48 5.47 7.41 17.02
C GLY A 48 6.19 8.10 15.86
N THR A 49 7.50 8.29 15.97
CA THR A 49 8.32 8.86 14.88
C THR A 49 8.34 7.94 13.65
N TYR A 50 8.50 6.64 13.86
CA TYR A 50 8.39 5.65 12.79
C TYR A 50 7.00 5.68 12.12
N ALA A 51 5.93 5.72 12.90
CA ALA A 51 4.56 5.73 12.36
C ALA A 51 4.28 7.01 11.55
N SER A 52 4.81 8.16 11.96
CA SER A 52 4.65 9.42 11.22
C SER A 52 5.41 9.44 9.89
N ALA A 53 6.41 8.57 9.71
CA ALA A 53 7.21 8.51 8.48
C ALA A 53 6.37 8.23 7.23
N GLU A 54 5.25 7.51 7.35
CA GLU A 54 4.31 7.25 6.26
C GLU A 54 3.85 8.55 5.56
N TYR A 55 3.67 9.61 6.34
CA TYR A 55 3.08 10.85 5.84
C TYR A 55 4.09 11.93 5.44
N ILE A 56 5.36 11.82 5.83
CA ILE A 56 6.36 12.88 5.67
C ILE A 56 6.46 13.36 4.21
N LEU A 57 6.68 12.46 3.27
CA LEU A 57 6.81 12.83 1.86
C LEU A 57 5.49 13.31 1.26
N ASN A 58 4.38 12.78 1.70
CA ASN A 58 3.05 13.19 1.24
C ASN A 58 2.75 14.64 1.65
N VAL A 59 3.07 15.02 2.88
CA VAL A 59 2.97 16.40 3.37
C VAL A 59 3.96 17.33 2.65
N CYS A 60 5.15 16.84 2.27
CA CYS A 60 6.13 17.60 1.49
C CYS A 60 5.75 17.79 0.01
N GLY A 61 4.57 17.35 -0.42
CA GLY A 61 4.05 17.60 -1.76
C GLY A 61 4.07 16.40 -2.71
N PHE A 62 4.48 15.20 -2.26
CA PHE A 62 4.45 14.01 -3.10
C PHE A 62 3.03 13.69 -3.62
N LEU A 63 2.00 13.99 -2.84
CA LEU A 63 0.61 13.77 -3.24
C LEU A 63 0.22 14.62 -4.47
N ILE A 64 0.75 15.84 -4.58
CA ILE A 64 0.56 16.70 -5.76
C ILE A 64 1.27 16.09 -6.97
N LEU A 65 2.51 15.62 -6.76
CA LEU A 65 3.27 14.94 -7.81
C LEU A 65 2.57 13.66 -8.29
N ALA A 66 2.01 12.89 -7.38
CA ALA A 66 1.22 11.69 -7.68
C ALA A 66 0.02 12.03 -8.59
N GLY A 67 -0.71 13.12 -8.30
CA GLY A 67 -1.79 13.62 -9.14
C GLY A 67 -1.32 13.99 -10.55
N ILE A 68 -0.20 14.70 -10.66
CA ILE A 68 0.40 15.07 -11.97
C ILE A 68 0.82 13.83 -12.76
N ILE A 69 1.41 12.84 -12.10
CA ILE A 69 1.77 11.56 -12.74
C ILE A 69 0.52 10.85 -13.24
N LEU A 70 -0.52 10.78 -12.40
CA LEU A 70 -1.78 10.13 -12.75
C LEU A 70 -2.46 10.80 -13.96
N ASP A 71 -2.42 12.12 -14.04
CA ASP A 71 -3.03 12.86 -15.17
C ASP A 71 -2.24 12.71 -16.46
N LYS A 72 -0.91 12.61 -16.37
CA LYS A 72 -0.03 12.49 -17.56
C LYS A 72 0.18 11.06 -18.04
N MET A 73 0.24 10.10 -17.11
CA MET A 73 0.63 8.71 -17.40
C MET A 73 -0.55 7.73 -17.33
N GLY A 74 -1.70 8.20 -16.83
CA GLY A 74 -2.91 7.41 -16.73
C GLY A 74 -2.95 6.42 -15.58
N VAL A 75 -4.11 5.76 -15.45
CA VAL A 75 -4.43 4.84 -14.33
C VAL A 75 -3.52 3.61 -14.32
N ARG A 76 -3.24 3.03 -15.49
CA ARG A 76 -2.47 1.78 -15.58
C ARG A 76 -1.03 1.94 -15.09
N PHE A 77 -0.33 2.93 -15.63
CA PHE A 77 1.07 3.19 -15.23
C PHE A 77 1.16 3.57 -13.76
N THR A 78 0.35 4.54 -13.34
CA THR A 78 0.38 5.07 -11.98
C THR A 78 0.03 4.01 -10.95
N GLY A 79 -0.93 3.14 -11.25
CA GLY A 79 -1.30 2.06 -10.34
C GLY A 79 -0.24 0.96 -10.23
N ILE A 80 0.44 0.60 -11.32
CA ILE A 80 1.56 -0.35 -11.27
C ILE A 80 2.72 0.27 -10.46
N LEU A 81 3.02 1.55 -10.70
CA LEU A 81 4.04 2.28 -9.95
C LEU A 81 3.73 2.31 -8.47
N SER A 82 2.49 2.68 -8.10
CA SER A 82 2.06 2.76 -6.71
C SER A 82 2.12 1.40 -6.00
N ALA A 83 1.60 0.34 -6.63
CA ALA A 83 1.66 -1.02 -6.08
C ALA A 83 3.11 -1.52 -5.93
N SER A 84 3.99 -1.17 -6.88
CA SER A 84 5.41 -1.49 -6.79
C SER A 84 6.11 -0.74 -5.66
N MET A 85 5.81 0.55 -5.47
CA MET A 85 6.32 1.34 -4.34
C MET A 85 5.85 0.78 -3.00
N MET A 86 4.57 0.37 -2.90
CA MET A 86 4.04 -0.27 -1.70
C MET A 86 4.81 -1.56 -1.38
N PHE A 87 5.03 -2.43 -2.36
CA PHE A 87 5.75 -3.68 -2.16
C PHE A 87 7.23 -3.47 -1.82
N ILE A 88 7.92 -2.55 -2.51
CA ILE A 88 9.33 -2.22 -2.25
C ILE A 88 9.48 -1.62 -0.85
N GLY A 89 8.64 -0.64 -0.51
CA GLY A 89 8.65 0.00 0.80
C GLY A 89 8.38 -1.00 1.93
N ALA A 90 7.40 -1.90 1.73
CA ALA A 90 7.10 -2.98 2.66
C ALA A 90 8.29 -3.95 2.84
N SER A 91 8.97 -4.29 1.75
CA SER A 91 10.15 -5.16 1.79
C SER A 91 11.30 -4.51 2.57
N ILE A 92 11.55 -3.21 2.37
CA ILE A 92 12.55 -2.45 3.12
C ILE A 92 12.18 -2.40 4.61
N LYS A 93 10.92 -2.11 4.95
CA LYS A 93 10.42 -2.12 6.34
C LYS A 93 10.60 -3.51 6.97
N TYR A 94 10.26 -4.58 6.23
CA TYR A 94 10.43 -5.95 6.68
C TYR A 94 11.91 -6.26 7.00
N ILE A 95 12.83 -5.93 6.08
CA ILE A 95 14.27 -6.09 6.30
C ILE A 95 14.71 -5.37 7.57
N GLY A 96 14.29 -4.11 7.76
CA GLY A 96 14.67 -3.29 8.91
C GLY A 96 14.28 -3.89 10.26
N ILE A 97 13.24 -4.71 10.32
CA ILE A 97 12.78 -5.35 11.57
C ILE A 97 13.24 -6.80 11.74
N THR A 98 13.96 -7.38 10.78
CA THR A 98 14.51 -8.75 10.91
C THR A 98 15.63 -8.81 11.95
N ASP A 99 15.76 -9.97 12.61
CA ASP A 99 16.84 -10.21 13.58
C ASP A 99 18.21 -10.13 12.91
N TRP A 100 18.30 -10.64 11.68
CA TRP A 100 19.52 -10.58 10.86
C TRP A 100 19.99 -9.12 10.65
N PHE A 101 19.09 -8.21 10.30
CA PHE A 101 19.47 -6.82 10.04
C PHE A 101 20.03 -6.14 11.29
N GLN A 102 19.50 -6.44 12.47
CA GLN A 102 19.98 -5.85 13.73
C GLN A 102 21.42 -6.23 14.08
N THR A 103 21.91 -7.37 13.60
CA THR A 103 23.30 -7.82 13.82
C THR A 103 24.28 -7.26 12.80
N THR A 104 23.83 -6.46 11.84
CA THR A 104 24.69 -5.90 10.80
C THR A 104 25.35 -4.60 11.23
N ALA A 105 26.63 -4.42 10.85
CA ALA A 105 27.35 -3.16 11.05
C ALA A 105 26.63 -1.96 10.38
N PHE A 106 25.86 -2.20 9.33
CA PHE A 106 25.05 -1.17 8.67
C PHE A 106 23.92 -0.67 9.58
N CYS A 107 23.29 -1.54 10.35
CA CYS A 107 22.27 -1.13 11.31
C CYS A 107 22.88 -0.26 12.42
N GLU A 108 24.06 -0.63 12.96
CA GLU A 108 24.78 0.16 13.94
C GLU A 108 25.16 1.54 13.39
N TRP A 109 25.75 1.59 12.20
CA TRP A 109 26.10 2.82 11.52
C TRP A 109 24.87 3.72 11.28
N LEU A 110 23.75 3.15 10.81
CA LEU A 110 22.51 3.89 10.63
C LEU A 110 21.97 4.45 11.95
N GLY A 111 22.19 3.75 13.06
CA GLY A 111 21.84 4.20 14.43
C GLY A 111 22.54 5.51 14.82
N THR A 112 23.78 5.75 14.33
CA THR A 112 24.55 6.95 14.67
C THR A 112 24.11 8.22 13.91
N TRP A 113 23.26 8.07 12.91
CA TRP A 113 22.86 9.19 12.05
C TRP A 113 21.75 10.05 12.66
N TRP A 114 21.88 11.36 12.52
CA TRP A 114 20.96 12.48 12.56
C TRP A 114 19.85 12.49 13.65
N VAL A 115 19.06 11.46 13.77
CA VAL A 115 17.97 11.34 14.76
C VAL A 115 18.33 10.26 15.78
N SER A 116 18.06 10.51 17.05
CA SER A 116 18.28 9.52 18.14
C SER A 116 17.24 8.40 18.05
N MET A 117 17.45 7.48 17.09
CA MET A 117 16.61 6.29 16.87
C MET A 117 17.49 5.08 16.57
N PRO A 118 17.07 3.86 16.96
CA PRO A 118 17.72 2.63 16.52
C PRO A 118 17.81 2.52 14.99
N GLY A 119 18.90 1.96 14.47
CA GLY A 119 19.07 1.78 13.02
C GLY A 119 17.96 0.95 12.39
N SER A 120 17.44 -0.06 13.12
CA SER A 120 16.27 -0.85 12.71
C SER A 120 15.02 0.01 12.51
N ALA A 121 14.78 0.97 13.42
CA ALA A 121 13.65 1.89 13.30
C ALA A 121 13.80 2.86 12.13
N LYS A 122 15.02 3.35 11.86
CA LYS A 122 15.29 4.21 10.70
C LYS A 122 15.08 3.49 9.38
N MET A 123 15.57 2.25 9.28
CA MET A 123 15.35 1.44 8.07
C MET A 123 13.88 1.12 7.86
N ALA A 124 13.16 0.76 8.92
CA ALA A 124 11.73 0.53 8.85
C ALA A 124 10.95 1.81 8.49
N ALA A 125 11.34 2.97 9.03
CA ALA A 125 10.74 4.27 8.71
C ALA A 125 10.97 4.66 7.24
N LEU A 126 12.17 4.42 6.70
CA LEU A 126 12.46 4.64 5.28
C LEU A 126 11.55 3.78 4.38
N GLY A 127 11.43 2.50 4.71
CA GLY A 127 10.52 1.61 3.98
C GLY A 127 9.07 2.06 4.09
N PHE A 128 8.64 2.51 5.29
CA PHE A 128 7.27 2.95 5.52
C PHE A 128 6.95 4.28 4.82
N MET A 129 7.94 5.16 4.67
CA MET A 129 7.85 6.39 3.89
C MET A 129 7.61 6.11 2.40
N ILE A 130 8.38 5.19 1.81
CA ILE A 130 8.21 4.77 0.40
C ILE A 130 6.85 4.08 0.22
N PHE A 131 6.48 3.21 1.15
CA PHE A 131 5.18 2.56 1.16
C PHE A 131 4.04 3.57 1.21
N GLY A 132 4.11 4.58 2.10
CA GLY A 132 3.10 5.62 2.26
C GLY A 132 2.89 6.43 0.98
N CYS A 133 3.96 6.79 0.28
CA CYS A 133 3.87 7.42 -1.04
C CYS A 133 3.10 6.54 -2.03
N GLY A 134 3.42 5.25 -2.08
CA GLY A 134 2.71 4.30 -2.93
C GLY A 134 1.24 4.16 -2.54
N CYS A 135 0.92 4.10 -1.25
CA CYS A 135 -0.42 3.92 -0.73
C CYS A 135 -1.34 5.11 -1.08
N GLU A 136 -0.86 6.33 -0.88
CA GLU A 136 -1.62 7.55 -1.22
C GLU A 136 -1.80 7.71 -2.73
N MET A 137 -0.76 7.41 -3.51
CA MET A 137 -0.86 7.38 -4.98
C MET A 137 -1.86 6.31 -5.45
N ALA A 138 -1.90 5.14 -4.79
CA ALA A 138 -2.87 4.09 -5.07
C ALA A 138 -4.30 4.57 -4.83
N GLY A 139 -4.57 5.25 -3.73
CA GLY A 139 -5.89 5.78 -3.39
C GLY A 139 -6.44 6.72 -4.46
N THR A 140 -5.63 7.68 -4.92
CA THR A 140 -6.02 8.60 -6.01
C THR A 140 -6.23 7.85 -7.34
N THR A 141 -5.38 6.87 -7.65
CA THR A 141 -5.47 6.06 -8.86
C THR A 141 -6.72 5.19 -8.86
N VAL A 142 -7.03 4.53 -7.75
CA VAL A 142 -8.22 3.70 -7.58
C VAL A 142 -9.49 4.54 -7.73
N SER A 143 -9.53 5.73 -7.14
CA SER A 143 -10.65 6.66 -7.29
C SER A 143 -10.89 7.03 -8.76
N LYS A 144 -9.82 7.34 -9.52
CA LYS A 144 -9.91 7.65 -10.96
C LYS A 144 -10.34 6.41 -11.77
N ALA A 145 -9.85 5.22 -11.42
CA ALA A 145 -10.26 3.96 -12.05
C ALA A 145 -11.76 3.69 -11.85
N ILE A 146 -12.29 3.87 -10.62
CA ILE A 146 -13.71 3.71 -10.31
C ILE A 146 -14.53 4.72 -11.11
N ALA A 147 -14.11 6.00 -11.13
CA ALA A 147 -14.81 7.02 -11.90
C ALA A 147 -14.89 6.67 -13.40
N LYS A 148 -13.83 6.11 -13.97
CA LYS A 148 -13.77 5.66 -15.35
C LYS A 148 -14.73 4.48 -15.63
N TRP A 149 -14.67 3.43 -14.81
CA TRP A 149 -15.42 2.20 -15.01
C TRP A 149 -16.91 2.30 -14.65
N PHE A 150 -17.27 3.20 -13.74
CA PHE A 150 -18.63 3.41 -13.26
C PHE A 150 -19.25 4.72 -13.74
N LYS A 151 -18.70 5.36 -14.78
CA LYS A 151 -19.21 6.61 -15.35
C LYS A 151 -20.69 6.46 -15.76
N GLY A 152 -21.55 7.28 -15.15
CA GLY A 152 -23.00 7.23 -15.39
C GLY A 152 -23.74 6.01 -14.81
N LYS A 153 -23.10 5.26 -13.91
CA LYS A 153 -23.65 4.08 -13.24
C LYS A 153 -23.46 4.25 -11.72
N GLU A 154 -23.47 3.18 -10.95
CA GLU A 154 -23.49 3.18 -9.47
C GLU A 154 -22.11 3.62 -8.85
N MET A 155 -21.57 4.76 -9.30
CA MET A 155 -20.21 5.21 -8.93
C MET A 155 -20.05 5.43 -7.41
N ALA A 156 -21.03 6.08 -6.77
CA ALA A 156 -20.96 6.34 -5.33
C ALA A 156 -21.00 5.03 -4.52
N MET A 157 -21.79 4.06 -4.97
CA MET A 157 -21.84 2.74 -4.35
C MET A 157 -20.49 1.99 -4.53
N ALA A 158 -19.89 2.06 -5.72
CA ALA A 158 -18.60 1.43 -5.98
C ALA A 158 -17.48 2.02 -5.11
N MET A 159 -17.42 3.34 -4.95
CA MET A 159 -16.49 4.00 -4.04
C MET A 159 -16.73 3.61 -2.58
N GLY A 160 -18.00 3.52 -2.15
CA GLY A 160 -18.34 3.09 -0.80
C GLY A 160 -17.93 1.64 -0.52
N VAL A 161 -18.14 0.73 -1.48
CA VAL A 161 -17.74 -0.68 -1.37
C VAL A 161 -16.21 -0.81 -1.31
N GLU A 162 -15.48 -0.09 -2.15
CA GLU A 162 -14.01 -0.08 -2.13
C GLU A 162 -13.48 0.36 -0.76
N MET A 163 -13.97 1.50 -0.24
CA MET A 163 -13.59 2.00 1.08
C MET A 163 -13.96 1.04 2.20
N ALA A 164 -15.13 0.39 2.14
CA ALA A 164 -15.54 -0.60 3.12
C ALA A 164 -14.58 -1.80 3.14
N ILE A 165 -14.20 -2.33 1.97
CA ILE A 165 -13.24 -3.43 1.84
C ILE A 165 -11.88 -3.02 2.43
N ALA A 166 -11.38 -1.82 2.14
CA ALA A 166 -10.16 -1.30 2.72
C ALA A 166 -10.21 -1.26 4.26
N ARG A 167 -11.31 -0.79 4.85
CA ARG A 167 -11.49 -0.75 6.32
C ARG A 167 -11.60 -2.14 6.95
N VAL A 168 -12.17 -3.11 6.25
CA VAL A 168 -12.14 -4.52 6.70
C VAL A 168 -10.68 -5.01 6.80
N GLY A 169 -9.78 -4.56 5.91
CA GLY A 169 -8.35 -4.85 6.01
C GLY A 169 -7.73 -4.39 7.33
N VAL A 170 -8.04 -3.16 7.75
CA VAL A 170 -7.61 -2.62 9.06
C VAL A 170 -8.16 -3.48 10.21
N PHE A 171 -9.45 -3.80 10.20
CA PHE A 171 -10.05 -4.66 11.22
C PHE A 171 -9.36 -6.03 11.30
N CYS A 172 -9.13 -6.65 10.15
CA CYS A 172 -8.47 -7.96 10.08
C CYS A 172 -7.06 -7.92 10.66
N VAL A 173 -6.26 -6.90 10.34
CA VAL A 173 -4.88 -6.85 10.81
C VAL A 173 -4.75 -6.66 12.32
N PHE A 174 -5.62 -5.86 12.94
CA PHE A 174 -5.66 -5.74 14.40
C PHE A 174 -5.96 -7.07 15.09
N SER A 175 -6.79 -7.91 14.48
CA SER A 175 -7.12 -9.23 15.03
C SER A 175 -6.07 -10.29 14.73
N ILE A 176 -5.49 -10.28 13.52
CA ILE A 176 -4.60 -11.33 13.02
C ILE A 176 -3.13 -11.10 13.42
N SER A 177 -2.70 -9.84 13.47
CA SER A 177 -1.29 -9.50 13.70
C SER A 177 -0.72 -10.07 15.03
N PRO A 178 -1.41 -9.97 16.19
CA PRO A 178 -0.93 -10.59 17.43
C PRO A 178 -0.84 -12.12 17.35
N ILE A 179 -1.80 -12.75 16.66
CA ILE A 179 -1.82 -14.21 16.46
C ILE A 179 -0.64 -14.65 15.60
N LEU A 180 -0.37 -13.92 14.51
CA LEU A 180 0.77 -14.21 13.65
C LEU A 180 2.10 -13.98 14.37
N ALA A 181 2.20 -12.91 15.16
CA ALA A 181 3.40 -12.64 15.95
C ALA A 181 3.72 -13.78 16.94
N SER A 182 2.70 -14.33 17.60
CA SER A 182 2.88 -15.45 18.52
C SER A 182 3.29 -16.76 17.83
N LYS A 183 2.81 -16.98 16.60
CA LYS A 183 3.06 -18.23 15.83
C LYS A 183 4.33 -18.17 14.99
N LEU A 184 4.71 -17.01 14.49
CA LEU A 184 5.80 -16.82 13.52
C LEU A 184 7.04 -16.16 14.14
N GLY A 185 7.19 -16.24 15.46
CA GLY A 185 8.43 -15.85 16.12
C GLY A 185 8.62 -14.34 16.30
N GLY A 186 7.55 -13.56 16.49
CA GLY A 186 7.65 -12.16 16.84
C GLY A 186 7.17 -11.18 15.78
N VAL A 187 7.65 -9.93 15.87
CA VAL A 187 7.17 -8.80 15.04
C VAL A 187 7.39 -9.01 13.54
N GLN A 188 8.45 -9.70 13.15
CA GLN A 188 8.78 -9.94 11.73
C GLN A 188 7.73 -10.80 11.01
N GLY A 189 7.07 -11.73 11.70
CA GLY A 189 6.09 -12.64 11.11
C GLY A 189 4.91 -11.92 10.44
N PRO A 190 4.14 -11.11 11.18
CA PRO A 190 3.01 -10.37 10.62
C PRO A 190 3.41 -9.41 9.49
N VAL A 191 4.54 -8.71 9.63
CA VAL A 191 5.01 -7.77 8.60
C VAL A 191 5.42 -8.52 7.34
N GLY A 192 6.11 -9.66 7.47
CA GLY A 192 6.44 -10.52 6.33
C GLY A 192 5.20 -11.06 5.64
N PHE A 193 4.22 -11.52 6.40
CA PHE A 193 2.93 -11.97 5.87
C PHE A 193 2.22 -10.87 5.06
N CYS A 194 2.09 -9.67 5.62
CA CYS A 194 1.46 -8.55 4.91
C CYS A 194 2.29 -8.10 3.70
N THR A 195 3.62 -8.21 3.73
CA THR A 195 4.47 -7.94 2.56
C THR A 195 4.17 -8.90 1.41
N VAL A 196 3.95 -10.18 1.69
CA VAL A 196 3.52 -11.16 0.67
C VAL A 196 2.13 -10.82 0.12
N LEU A 197 1.21 -10.38 0.98
CA LEU A 197 -0.11 -9.94 0.53
C LEU A 197 -0.04 -8.72 -0.40
N LEU A 198 0.90 -7.79 -0.18
CA LEU A 198 1.14 -6.67 -1.08
C LEU A 198 1.67 -7.12 -2.45
N LEU A 199 2.49 -8.16 -2.51
CA LEU A 199 2.87 -8.77 -3.78
C LEU A 199 1.65 -9.32 -4.54
N ILE A 200 0.73 -9.97 -3.83
CA ILE A 200 -0.54 -10.41 -4.41
C ILE A 200 -1.36 -9.19 -4.89
N GLY A 201 -1.38 -8.11 -4.12
CA GLY A 201 -2.02 -6.85 -4.51
C GLY A 201 -1.44 -6.26 -5.81
N LEU A 202 -0.14 -6.29 -5.97
CA LEU A 202 0.54 -5.88 -7.21
C LEU A 202 0.11 -6.78 -8.39
N ILE A 203 0.06 -8.09 -8.20
CA ILE A 203 -0.41 -9.03 -9.24
C ILE A 203 -1.87 -8.75 -9.60
N ASN A 204 -2.75 -8.51 -8.63
CA ASN A 204 -4.14 -8.15 -8.87
C ASN A 204 -4.25 -6.87 -9.70
N PHE A 205 -3.41 -5.87 -9.42
CA PHE A 205 -3.42 -4.63 -10.20
C PHE A 205 -2.89 -4.84 -11.62
N LEU A 206 -1.91 -5.72 -11.83
CA LEU A 206 -1.46 -6.10 -13.18
C LEU A 206 -2.59 -6.77 -13.98
N VAL A 207 -3.36 -7.65 -13.35
CA VAL A 207 -4.55 -8.25 -13.98
C VAL A 207 -5.60 -7.19 -14.33
N PHE A 208 -5.88 -6.27 -13.39
CA PHE A 208 -6.75 -5.12 -13.65
C PHE A 208 -6.26 -4.28 -14.83
N SER A 209 -4.96 -3.98 -14.91
CA SER A 209 -4.36 -3.20 -15.99
C SER A 209 -4.58 -3.83 -17.37
N VAL A 210 -4.52 -5.17 -17.46
CA VAL A 210 -4.84 -5.90 -18.70
C VAL A 210 -6.34 -5.77 -19.05
N MET A 211 -7.22 -5.86 -18.03
CA MET A 211 -8.66 -5.67 -18.23
C MET A 211 -8.98 -4.24 -18.67
N ASP A 212 -8.34 -3.25 -18.05
CA ASP A 212 -8.52 -1.83 -18.37
C ASP A 212 -8.07 -1.50 -19.79
N LYS A 213 -6.97 -2.09 -20.25
CA LYS A 213 -6.52 -1.95 -21.65
C LYS A 213 -7.55 -2.50 -22.66
N LYS A 214 -8.16 -3.64 -22.34
CA LYS A 214 -9.23 -4.21 -23.19
C LYS A 214 -10.48 -3.35 -23.16
N PHE A 215 -10.80 -2.75 -22.02
CA PHE A 215 -11.92 -1.84 -21.88
C PHE A 215 -11.75 -0.59 -22.76
N ASP A 216 -10.56 0.04 -22.76
CA ASP A 216 -10.27 1.19 -23.62
C ASP A 216 -10.36 0.84 -25.10
N GLY A 217 -9.85 -0.33 -25.53
CA GLY A 217 -9.99 -0.77 -26.91
C GLY A 217 -11.45 -0.82 -27.36
N GLN A 218 -12.35 -1.34 -26.53
CA GLN A 218 -13.79 -1.40 -26.83
C GLN A 218 -14.46 -0.01 -26.83
N LEU A 219 -13.98 0.94 -26.02
CA LEU A 219 -14.47 2.32 -26.04
C LEU A 219 -14.08 3.02 -27.35
N VAL A 220 -12.85 2.83 -27.80
CA VAL A 220 -12.36 3.39 -29.07
C VAL A 220 -13.13 2.80 -30.27
N GLU A 221 -13.38 1.50 -30.29
CA GLU A 221 -14.22 0.85 -31.31
C GLU A 221 -15.65 1.38 -31.31
N ALA A 222 -16.17 1.77 -30.16
CA ALA A 222 -17.48 2.41 -30.00
C ALA A 222 -17.51 3.92 -30.35
N GLY A 223 -16.38 4.50 -30.82
CA GLY A 223 -16.25 5.91 -31.16
C GLY A 223 -16.09 6.85 -29.97
N VAL A 224 -15.83 6.33 -28.77
CA VAL A 224 -15.55 7.12 -27.56
C VAL A 224 -14.04 7.32 -27.43
N LYS A 225 -13.61 8.56 -27.20
CA LYS A 225 -12.19 8.88 -27.03
C LYS A 225 -11.67 8.24 -25.73
N SER A 226 -10.54 7.53 -25.81
CA SER A 226 -9.87 7.00 -24.62
C SER A 226 -9.43 8.16 -23.70
N GLU A 227 -9.64 8.00 -22.40
CA GLU A 227 -9.16 8.95 -21.38
C GLU A 227 -7.70 8.68 -20.97
N GLU A 228 -7.11 7.60 -21.50
CA GLU A 228 -5.72 7.20 -21.21
C GLU A 228 -4.79 7.69 -22.34
N PRO A 229 -3.59 8.14 -21.99
CA PRO A 229 -2.57 8.53 -22.98
C PRO A 229 -2.03 7.34 -23.78
#